data_819e2b97f7b47026389768881eaf5d98
#
_entry.id   819e2b97f7b47026389768881eaf5d98
#
_cell.length_a   1.000
_cell.length_b   1.000
_cell.length_c   1.000
_cell.angle_alpha   90.00
_cell.angle_beta   90.00
_cell.angle_gamma   90.00
#
_symmetry.space_group_name_H-M   'P 1'
#
loop_
_entity.id
_entity.type
_entity.pdbx_description
1 polymer ?
#
loop_
_entity_poly.entity_id
_entity_poly.type
_entity_poly.pdbx_seq_one_letter_code
_entity_poly.pdbx_strand_id
1 'polypeptide(L)'
;MLQANGNELYVERRGSGEPLLLIQGMTGHSLHWGEPLLAALERDFELVLYDHRGVGRSAASDQPFTIADLAADALAVLDGLGIDGAHVLGISMGGMVAQELALAAPERVRTLTLGATYCGGDGARFTDETVVNALAAAILSGDPERKIRTGWEFNVSPRFATAEGNLERFSQVADQYPITLGMVIAQVQAIMGHDTSERLAQISMPTLVVHGSADQILVASNGELVAGLIPGARLELLDGVGHLFFWEQPERVAQLVAEHAVAARA
;
A
#
# COMPACT_ATOMS: atom_id res chain seq x y z
N MET A 1 0.89 11.15 17.71
CA MET A 1 2.25 10.64 17.45
C MET A 1 2.50 9.45 18.35
N LEU A 2 3.11 8.41 17.83
CA LEU A 2 3.43 7.17 18.55
C LEU A 2 4.94 6.90 18.42
N GLN A 3 5.59 6.55 19.53
CA GLN A 3 6.98 6.05 19.47
C GLN A 3 6.94 4.57 19.09
N ALA A 4 7.41 4.25 17.91
CA ALA A 4 7.36 2.92 17.33
C ALA A 4 8.71 2.59 16.67
N ASN A 5 9.35 1.49 17.10
CA ASN A 5 10.61 1.02 16.52
C ASN A 5 11.70 2.12 16.39
N GLY A 6 11.83 2.98 17.40
CA GLY A 6 12.80 4.09 17.40
C GLY A 6 12.43 5.30 16.53
N ASN A 7 11.25 5.30 15.93
CA ASN A 7 10.72 6.41 15.14
C ASN A 7 9.48 7.03 15.80
N GLU A 8 9.24 8.30 15.52
CA GLU A 8 8.00 8.98 15.91
C GLU A 8 7.05 8.98 14.72
N LEU A 9 6.05 8.10 14.76
CA LEU A 9 5.11 7.89 13.66
C LEU A 9 3.76 8.58 13.95
N TYR A 10 3.17 9.17 12.92
CA TYR A 10 1.77 9.57 12.98
C TYR A 10 0.89 8.34 12.89
N VAL A 11 -0.08 8.26 13.80
CA VAL A 11 -1.08 7.19 13.83
C VAL A 11 -2.44 7.79 14.08
N GLU A 12 -3.45 7.30 13.37
CA GLU A 12 -4.85 7.67 13.50
C GLU A 12 -5.72 6.41 13.59
N ARG A 13 -6.73 6.44 14.46
CA ARG A 13 -7.75 5.38 14.54
C ARG A 13 -9.10 5.97 14.14
N ARG A 14 -9.85 5.23 13.33
CA ARG A 14 -11.17 5.65 12.84
C ARG A 14 -12.13 4.46 12.84
N GLY A 15 -13.42 4.72 13.01
CA GLY A 15 -14.43 3.66 13.00
C GLY A 15 -14.46 2.81 14.27
N SER A 16 -15.02 1.62 14.18
CA SER A 16 -15.15 0.67 15.28
C SER A 16 -15.26 -0.76 14.73
N GLY A 17 -14.91 -1.76 15.54
CA GLY A 17 -14.97 -3.16 15.13
C GLY A 17 -13.61 -3.85 15.27
N GLU A 18 -13.34 -4.86 14.44
CA GLU A 18 -12.02 -5.49 14.42
C GLU A 18 -10.98 -4.58 13.77
N PRO A 19 -9.75 -4.56 14.29
CA PRO A 19 -8.72 -3.67 13.76
C PRO A 19 -8.30 -4.07 12.34
N LEU A 20 -8.25 -3.08 11.44
CA LEU A 20 -7.70 -3.17 10.09
C LEU A 20 -6.53 -2.20 9.96
N LEU A 21 -5.30 -2.74 9.87
CA LEU A 21 -4.10 -1.95 9.62
C LEU A 21 -3.98 -1.65 8.13
N LEU A 22 -3.88 -0.37 7.80
CA LEU A 22 -3.74 0.14 6.43
C LEU A 22 -2.31 0.61 6.19
N ILE A 23 -1.58 -0.07 5.26
CA ILE A 23 -0.18 0.17 4.94
C ILE A 23 -0.07 0.77 3.54
N GLN A 24 0.25 2.06 3.47
CA GLN A 24 0.29 2.84 2.22
C GLN A 24 1.54 2.50 1.37
N GLY A 25 1.45 2.79 0.06
CA GLY A 25 2.54 2.63 -0.88
C GLY A 25 3.63 3.70 -0.79
N MET A 26 4.58 3.63 -1.72
CA MET A 26 5.68 4.59 -1.81
C MET A 26 5.16 6.02 -1.92
N THR A 27 5.74 6.92 -1.18
CA THR A 27 5.38 8.34 -1.07
C THR A 27 4.00 8.64 -0.49
N GLY A 28 3.16 7.63 -0.30
CA GLY A 28 1.80 7.78 0.19
C GLY A 28 1.75 7.95 1.71
N HIS A 29 0.93 8.90 2.17
CA HIS A 29 0.56 9.07 3.57
C HIS A 29 -0.92 8.67 3.78
N SER A 30 -1.38 8.62 5.01
CA SER A 30 -2.71 8.13 5.39
C SER A 30 -3.88 8.78 4.63
N LEU A 31 -3.79 10.05 4.25
CA LEU A 31 -4.84 10.71 3.46
C LEU A 31 -4.93 10.18 2.01
N HIS A 32 -3.87 9.58 1.48
CA HIS A 32 -3.90 9.01 0.12
C HIS A 32 -4.84 7.81 -0.02
N TRP A 33 -5.34 7.23 1.08
CA TRP A 33 -6.39 6.21 0.99
C TRP A 33 -7.70 6.76 0.41
N GLY A 34 -7.92 8.08 0.52
CA GLY A 34 -9.12 8.74 0.03
C GLY A 34 -10.33 8.49 0.93
N GLU A 35 -11.08 9.55 1.22
CA GLU A 35 -12.24 9.47 2.11
C GLU A 35 -13.31 8.46 1.66
N PRO A 36 -13.59 8.25 0.35
CA PRO A 36 -14.58 7.26 -0.07
C PRO A 36 -14.24 5.83 0.37
N LEU A 37 -12.96 5.41 0.27
CA LEU A 37 -12.55 4.09 0.75
C LEU A 37 -12.60 4.01 2.27
N LEU A 38 -12.06 5.02 2.97
CA LEU A 38 -12.03 5.02 4.43
C LEU A 38 -13.43 4.93 5.02
N ALA A 39 -14.37 5.76 4.53
CA ALA A 39 -15.77 5.72 4.97
C ALA A 39 -16.46 4.38 4.66
N ALA A 40 -16.09 3.71 3.58
CA ALA A 40 -16.62 2.39 3.25
C ALA A 40 -16.09 1.31 4.20
N LEU A 41 -14.78 1.32 4.50
CA LEU A 41 -14.14 0.37 5.42
C LEU A 41 -14.57 0.57 6.89
N GLU A 42 -14.83 1.80 7.32
CA GLU A 42 -15.29 2.13 8.69
C GLU A 42 -16.63 1.50 9.06
N ARG A 43 -17.40 1.03 8.11
CA ARG A 43 -18.67 0.32 8.36
C ARG A 43 -18.46 -1.01 9.08
N ASP A 44 -17.30 -1.64 8.84
CA ASP A 44 -17.00 -3.01 9.28
C ASP A 44 -15.78 -3.10 10.20
N PHE A 45 -14.89 -2.08 10.19
CA PHE A 45 -13.59 -2.13 10.85
C PHE A 45 -13.28 -0.90 11.69
N GLU A 46 -12.46 -1.11 12.71
CA GLU A 46 -11.66 -0.05 13.29
C GLU A 46 -10.38 0.11 12.44
N LEU A 47 -10.26 1.21 11.71
CA LEU A 47 -9.12 1.47 10.86
C LEU A 47 -7.94 1.97 11.70
N VAL A 48 -6.78 1.37 11.48
CA VAL A 48 -5.49 1.84 12.00
C VAL A 48 -4.68 2.36 10.81
N LEU A 49 -4.57 3.68 10.73
CA LEU A 49 -3.80 4.38 9.71
C LEU A 49 -2.50 4.89 10.31
N TYR A 50 -1.41 4.82 9.58
CA TYR A 50 -0.16 5.47 9.96
C TYR A 50 0.57 6.00 8.75
N ASP A 51 1.43 6.98 8.97
CA ASP A 51 2.34 7.48 7.95
C ASP A 51 3.71 6.82 8.18
N HIS A 52 4.32 6.28 7.11
CA HIS A 52 5.67 5.71 7.19
C HIS A 52 6.69 6.71 7.71
N ARG A 53 7.81 6.23 8.27
CA ARG A 53 8.94 7.09 8.65
C ARG A 53 9.32 8.05 7.53
N GLY A 54 9.49 9.32 7.83
CA GLY A 54 9.85 10.36 6.87
C GLY A 54 8.76 10.75 5.86
N VAL A 55 7.53 10.27 6.03
CA VAL A 55 6.40 10.55 5.15
C VAL A 55 5.28 11.22 5.94
N GLY A 56 4.54 12.09 5.28
CA GLY A 56 3.34 12.71 5.84
C GLY A 56 3.60 13.49 7.11
N ARG A 57 2.93 13.09 8.18
CA ARG A 57 3.01 13.70 9.52
C ARG A 57 4.00 12.98 10.44
N SER A 58 4.60 11.87 10.00
CA SER A 58 5.65 11.18 10.75
C SER A 58 6.95 11.97 10.76
N ALA A 59 7.76 11.78 11.80
CA ALA A 59 9.04 12.46 11.91
C ALA A 59 9.97 12.13 10.73
N ALA A 60 10.82 13.08 10.37
CA ALA A 60 11.85 12.88 9.35
C ALA A 60 12.78 11.72 9.76
N SER A 61 13.21 10.95 8.77
CA SER A 61 14.17 9.86 8.95
C SER A 61 15.29 10.03 7.92
N ASP A 62 16.53 10.10 8.42
CA ASP A 62 17.73 10.24 7.59
C ASP A 62 18.50 8.91 7.47
N GLN A 63 18.06 7.87 8.18
CA GLN A 63 18.70 6.56 8.15
C GLN A 63 18.21 5.72 6.98
N PRO A 64 19.09 4.99 6.30
CA PRO A 64 18.68 3.97 5.35
C PRO A 64 17.79 2.93 6.04
N PHE A 65 16.84 2.38 5.29
CA PHE A 65 15.94 1.34 5.79
C PHE A 65 15.60 0.35 4.68
N THR A 66 15.14 -0.81 5.07
CA THR A 66 14.64 -1.88 4.21
C THR A 66 13.12 -2.00 4.32
N ILE A 67 12.49 -2.81 3.48
CA ILE A 67 11.06 -3.15 3.63
C ILE A 67 10.82 -3.88 4.96
N ALA A 68 11.76 -4.72 5.41
CA ALA A 68 11.66 -5.39 6.71
C ALA A 68 11.69 -4.39 7.90
N ASP A 69 12.44 -3.30 7.80
CA ASP A 69 12.41 -2.24 8.82
C ASP A 69 11.06 -1.52 8.86
N LEU A 70 10.42 -1.30 7.70
CA LEU A 70 9.06 -0.75 7.63
C LEU A 70 8.01 -1.73 8.16
N ALA A 71 8.22 -3.04 8.00
CA ALA A 71 7.37 -4.06 8.62
C ALA A 71 7.52 -4.07 10.15
N ALA A 72 8.73 -3.89 10.67
CA ALA A 72 8.96 -3.71 12.10
C ALA A 72 8.29 -2.44 12.65
N ASP A 73 8.24 -1.35 11.86
CA ASP A 73 7.47 -0.15 12.23
C ASP A 73 5.96 -0.46 12.32
N ALA A 74 5.42 -1.16 11.32
CA ALA A 74 4.01 -1.55 11.31
C ALA A 74 3.64 -2.44 12.51
N LEU A 75 4.52 -3.39 12.85
CA LEU A 75 4.37 -4.21 14.06
C LEU A 75 4.39 -3.36 15.33
N ALA A 76 5.35 -2.44 15.44
CA ALA A 76 5.46 -1.55 16.59
C ALA A 76 4.28 -0.57 16.71
N VAL A 77 3.61 -0.22 15.61
CA VAL A 77 2.34 0.51 15.65
C VAL A 77 1.24 -0.32 16.33
N LEU A 78 1.10 -1.60 15.97
CA LEU A 78 0.15 -2.49 16.64
C LEU A 78 0.47 -2.65 18.13
N ASP A 79 1.75 -2.83 18.48
CA ASP A 79 2.20 -2.95 19.87
C ASP A 79 1.88 -1.70 20.69
N GLY A 80 2.22 -0.53 20.15
CA GLY A 80 2.00 0.75 20.82
C GLY A 80 0.52 1.11 21.01
N LEU A 81 -0.37 0.48 20.22
CA LEU A 81 -1.82 0.62 20.36
C LEU A 81 -2.46 -0.48 21.21
N GLY A 82 -1.69 -1.49 21.65
CA GLY A 82 -2.19 -2.64 22.40
C GLY A 82 -3.10 -3.56 21.56
N ILE A 83 -2.83 -3.66 20.24
CA ILE A 83 -3.58 -4.51 19.30
C ILE A 83 -2.85 -5.82 19.13
N ASP A 84 -3.37 -6.92 19.67
CA ASP A 84 -2.75 -8.25 19.61
C ASP A 84 -2.73 -8.84 18.19
N GLY A 85 -3.72 -8.52 17.35
CA GLY A 85 -3.78 -8.97 15.96
C GLY A 85 -4.79 -8.18 15.15
N ALA A 86 -4.46 -7.91 13.88
CA ALA A 86 -5.26 -7.10 12.98
C ALA A 86 -5.47 -7.79 11.62
N HIS A 87 -6.53 -7.43 10.90
CA HIS A 87 -6.55 -7.56 9.45
C HIS A 87 -5.55 -6.58 8.87
N VAL A 88 -4.89 -6.92 7.76
CA VAL A 88 -3.88 -6.07 7.14
C VAL A 88 -4.22 -5.84 5.67
N LEU A 89 -4.26 -4.60 5.25
CA LEU A 89 -4.33 -4.18 3.85
C LEU A 89 -3.09 -3.35 3.51
N GLY A 90 -2.23 -3.88 2.66
CA GLY A 90 -1.06 -3.18 2.13
C GLY A 90 -1.13 -3.00 0.62
N ILE A 91 -0.80 -1.80 0.13
CA ILE A 91 -0.79 -1.51 -1.31
C ILE A 91 0.62 -1.19 -1.79
N SER A 92 1.01 -1.70 -2.96
CA SER A 92 2.29 -1.37 -3.62
C SER A 92 3.48 -1.68 -2.69
N MET A 93 4.33 -0.70 -2.36
CA MET A 93 5.36 -0.84 -1.32
C MET A 93 4.74 -1.29 0.02
N GLY A 94 3.57 -0.79 0.40
CA GLY A 94 2.85 -1.24 1.60
C GLY A 94 2.43 -2.72 1.54
N GLY A 95 2.21 -3.26 0.34
CA GLY A 95 2.00 -4.69 0.14
C GLY A 95 3.28 -5.51 0.35
N MET A 96 4.46 -4.97 0.00
CA MET A 96 5.76 -5.58 0.33
C MET A 96 5.99 -5.58 1.85
N VAL A 97 5.66 -4.45 2.51
CA VAL A 97 5.71 -4.32 3.97
C VAL A 97 4.77 -5.33 4.65
N ALA A 98 3.56 -5.50 4.11
CA ALA A 98 2.58 -6.46 4.63
C ALA A 98 3.05 -7.92 4.46
N GLN A 99 3.77 -8.25 3.37
CA GLN A 99 4.39 -9.56 3.19
C GLN A 99 5.45 -9.82 4.27
N GLU A 100 6.37 -8.87 4.49
CA GLU A 100 7.40 -9.01 5.53
C GLU A 100 6.79 -9.07 6.95
N LEU A 101 5.75 -8.28 7.22
CA LEU A 101 5.02 -8.34 8.50
C LEU A 101 4.38 -9.73 8.72
N ALA A 102 3.71 -10.26 7.69
CA ALA A 102 3.08 -11.58 7.74
C ALA A 102 4.10 -12.73 7.93
N LEU A 103 5.30 -12.59 7.36
CA LEU A 103 6.39 -13.56 7.53
C LEU A 103 7.08 -13.44 8.89
N ALA A 104 7.24 -12.23 9.41
CA ALA A 104 7.94 -11.99 10.68
C ALA A 104 7.07 -12.23 11.92
N ALA A 105 5.76 -11.96 11.83
CA ALA A 105 4.82 -12.05 12.94
C ALA A 105 3.46 -12.59 12.48
N PRO A 106 3.37 -13.83 12.01
CA PRO A 106 2.15 -14.41 11.42
C PRO A 106 0.97 -14.40 12.39
N GLU A 107 1.21 -14.55 13.69
CA GLU A 107 0.19 -14.51 14.74
C GLU A 107 -0.47 -13.13 14.93
N ARG A 108 0.16 -12.08 14.39
CA ARG A 108 -0.35 -10.70 14.46
C ARG A 108 -1.24 -10.33 13.28
N VAL A 109 -1.29 -11.19 12.24
CA VAL A 109 -2.06 -10.95 11.00
C VAL A 109 -3.22 -11.94 10.90
N ARG A 110 -4.46 -11.45 11.12
CA ARG A 110 -5.68 -12.27 11.03
C ARG A 110 -6.00 -12.65 9.60
N THR A 111 -6.00 -11.68 8.70
CA THR A 111 -6.08 -11.86 7.25
C THR A 111 -5.15 -10.87 6.55
N LEU A 112 -4.66 -11.25 5.40
CA LEU A 112 -3.76 -10.45 4.60
C LEU A 112 -4.42 -10.06 3.28
N THR A 113 -4.49 -8.76 2.98
CA THR A 113 -4.90 -8.24 1.67
C THR A 113 -3.71 -7.52 1.03
N LEU A 114 -3.26 -8.03 -0.10
CA LEU A 114 -2.12 -7.52 -0.87
C LEU A 114 -2.62 -6.84 -2.14
N GLY A 115 -2.52 -5.51 -2.19
CA GLY A 115 -3.02 -4.72 -3.31
C GLY A 115 -1.91 -4.23 -4.24
N ALA A 116 -2.02 -4.45 -5.55
CA ALA A 116 -1.14 -3.88 -6.59
C ALA A 116 0.34 -3.91 -6.18
N THR A 117 0.84 -5.07 -5.77
CA THR A 117 2.20 -5.26 -5.22
C THR A 117 2.98 -6.34 -5.96
N TYR A 118 4.24 -6.52 -5.58
CA TYR A 118 5.10 -7.58 -6.10
C TYR A 118 5.94 -8.19 -4.98
N CYS A 119 6.60 -9.32 -5.25
CA CYS A 119 7.38 -10.06 -4.25
C CYS A 119 8.88 -10.13 -4.52
N GLY A 120 9.36 -9.51 -5.61
CA GLY A 120 10.74 -9.75 -6.07
C GLY A 120 10.92 -11.12 -6.71
N GLY A 121 12.17 -11.52 -6.91
CA GLY A 121 12.57 -12.83 -7.44
C GLY A 121 12.30 -13.04 -8.92
N ASP A 122 12.51 -14.30 -9.35
CA ASP A 122 12.30 -14.70 -10.74
C ASP A 122 10.79 -14.61 -11.11
N GLY A 123 10.51 -13.97 -12.26
CA GLY A 123 9.14 -13.79 -12.75
C GLY A 123 8.49 -12.48 -12.33
N ALA A 124 8.96 -11.79 -11.30
CA ALA A 124 8.50 -10.45 -10.97
C ALA A 124 8.83 -9.46 -12.10
N ARG A 125 7.92 -8.51 -12.32
CA ARG A 125 8.07 -7.50 -13.36
C ARG A 125 8.13 -6.12 -12.74
N PHE A 126 9.22 -5.41 -13.00
CA PHE A 126 9.33 -4.00 -12.66
C PHE A 126 8.48 -3.13 -13.60
N THR A 127 8.23 -1.91 -13.17
CA THR A 127 7.63 -0.85 -13.97
C THR A 127 8.36 -0.69 -15.30
N ASP A 128 7.61 -0.50 -16.40
CA ASP A 128 8.19 -0.24 -17.71
C ASP A 128 9.13 0.97 -17.68
N GLU A 129 10.27 0.87 -18.38
CA GLU A 129 11.29 1.93 -18.40
C GLU A 129 10.73 3.28 -18.88
N THR A 130 9.77 3.27 -19.80
CA THR A 130 9.11 4.50 -20.27
C THR A 130 8.36 5.18 -19.16
N VAL A 131 7.64 4.43 -18.32
CA VAL A 131 6.90 4.94 -17.16
C VAL A 131 7.87 5.45 -16.11
N VAL A 132 8.92 4.69 -15.79
CA VAL A 132 9.97 5.10 -14.84
C VAL A 132 10.60 6.42 -15.27
N ASN A 133 10.99 6.55 -16.54
CA ASN A 133 11.61 7.76 -17.08
C ASN A 133 10.65 8.97 -17.02
N ALA A 134 9.37 8.77 -17.32
CA ALA A 134 8.37 9.85 -17.24
C ALA A 134 8.17 10.34 -15.80
N LEU A 135 8.04 9.41 -14.84
CA LEU A 135 7.89 9.73 -13.42
C LEU A 135 9.15 10.42 -12.87
N ALA A 136 10.34 9.90 -13.20
CA ALA A 136 11.62 10.51 -12.80
C ALA A 136 11.77 11.92 -13.37
N ALA A 137 11.45 12.14 -14.65
CA ALA A 137 11.50 13.46 -15.28
C ALA A 137 10.51 14.45 -14.65
N ALA A 138 9.33 13.97 -14.23
CA ALA A 138 8.36 14.80 -13.52
C ALA A 138 8.88 15.20 -12.13
N ILE A 139 9.45 14.26 -11.36
CA ILE A 139 10.05 14.54 -10.04
C ILE A 139 11.21 15.54 -10.18
N LEU A 140 12.13 15.28 -11.11
CA LEU A 140 13.33 16.11 -11.30
C LEU A 140 13.03 17.50 -11.91
N SER A 141 11.86 17.71 -12.49
CA SER A 141 11.46 19.02 -13.01
C SER A 141 11.33 20.09 -11.93
N GLY A 142 11.12 19.69 -10.67
CA GLY A 142 10.83 20.60 -9.56
C GLY A 142 9.44 21.26 -9.65
N ASP A 143 8.63 20.88 -10.64
CA ASP A 143 7.26 21.38 -10.83
C ASP A 143 6.25 20.45 -10.12
N PRO A 144 5.61 20.92 -9.02
CA PRO A 144 4.65 20.12 -8.25
C PRO A 144 3.43 19.69 -9.07
N GLU A 145 2.89 20.57 -9.92
CA GLU A 145 1.72 20.26 -10.73
C GLU A 145 2.04 19.16 -11.74
N ARG A 146 3.17 19.26 -12.44
CA ARG A 146 3.64 18.24 -13.37
C ARG A 146 3.86 16.90 -12.67
N LYS A 147 4.48 16.90 -11.47
CA LYS A 147 4.72 15.69 -10.67
C LYS A 147 3.40 15.01 -10.31
N ILE A 148 2.43 15.76 -9.79
CA ILE A 148 1.12 15.22 -9.38
C ILE A 148 0.37 14.67 -10.60
N ARG A 149 0.28 15.44 -11.68
CA ARG A 149 -0.41 15.06 -12.92
C ARG A 149 0.19 13.80 -13.54
N THR A 150 1.51 13.74 -13.71
CA THR A 150 2.19 12.56 -14.27
C THR A 150 2.01 11.34 -13.36
N GLY A 151 2.18 11.53 -12.05
CA GLY A 151 1.90 10.46 -11.07
C GLY A 151 0.48 9.94 -11.19
N TRP A 152 -0.51 10.82 -11.27
CA TRP A 152 -1.92 10.47 -11.43
C TRP A 152 -2.17 9.66 -12.71
N GLU A 153 -1.70 10.15 -13.86
CA GLU A 153 -1.94 9.54 -15.18
C GLU A 153 -1.42 8.09 -15.27
N PHE A 154 -0.31 7.76 -14.60
CA PHE A 154 0.22 6.38 -14.59
C PHE A 154 -0.36 5.51 -13.48
N ASN A 155 -0.93 6.11 -12.43
CA ASN A 155 -1.44 5.36 -11.28
C ASN A 155 -2.92 4.96 -11.40
N VAL A 156 -3.67 5.54 -12.33
CA VAL A 156 -5.09 5.21 -12.53
C VAL A 156 -5.36 4.84 -13.98
N SER A 157 -6.53 4.25 -14.26
CA SER A 157 -6.94 3.97 -15.63
C SER A 157 -7.11 5.26 -16.43
N PRO A 158 -6.87 5.25 -17.77
CA PRO A 158 -7.04 6.44 -18.62
C PRO A 158 -8.45 7.06 -18.53
N ARG A 159 -9.45 6.22 -18.35
CA ARG A 159 -10.84 6.67 -18.18
C ARG A 159 -11.00 7.44 -16.87
N PHE A 160 -10.42 6.96 -15.78
CA PHE A 160 -10.51 7.60 -14.48
C PHE A 160 -9.63 8.85 -14.40
N ALA A 161 -8.46 8.83 -15.06
CA ALA A 161 -7.54 9.96 -15.14
C ALA A 161 -8.17 11.20 -15.73
N THR A 162 -9.01 11.03 -16.77
CA THR A 162 -9.64 12.12 -17.52
C THR A 162 -11.03 12.51 -17.03
N ALA A 163 -11.59 11.79 -16.05
CA ALA A 163 -12.89 12.12 -15.49
C ALA A 163 -12.83 13.40 -14.65
N GLU A 164 -13.81 14.27 -14.85
CA GLU A 164 -13.88 15.60 -14.22
C GLU A 164 -13.81 15.51 -12.68
N GLY A 165 -13.01 16.36 -12.07
CA GLY A 165 -12.86 16.49 -10.62
C GLY A 165 -11.97 15.43 -9.96
N ASN A 166 -11.56 14.37 -10.65
CA ASN A 166 -10.77 13.30 -10.04
C ASN A 166 -9.33 13.75 -9.72
N LEU A 167 -8.67 14.38 -10.68
CA LEU A 167 -7.32 14.92 -10.46
C LEU A 167 -7.31 15.99 -9.38
N GLU A 168 -8.30 16.88 -9.37
CA GLU A 168 -8.42 17.95 -8.38
C GLU A 168 -8.53 17.38 -6.96
N ARG A 169 -9.37 16.35 -6.77
CA ARG A 169 -9.52 15.68 -5.47
C ARG A 169 -8.22 14.99 -5.03
N PHE A 170 -7.54 14.34 -5.96
CA PHE A 170 -6.25 13.71 -5.67
C PHE A 170 -5.19 14.76 -5.32
N SER A 171 -5.11 15.85 -6.10
CA SER A 171 -4.15 16.92 -5.87
C SER A 171 -4.30 17.59 -4.50
N GLN A 172 -5.55 17.78 -4.03
CA GLN A 172 -5.83 18.31 -2.69
C GLN A 172 -5.24 17.45 -1.57
N VAL A 173 -5.11 16.15 -1.80
CA VAL A 173 -4.49 15.22 -0.84
C VAL A 173 -2.97 15.20 -1.02
N ALA A 174 -2.50 15.01 -2.26
CA ALA A 174 -1.09 14.79 -2.57
C ALA A 174 -0.17 15.98 -2.21
N ASP A 175 -0.71 17.19 -2.21
CA ASP A 175 0.03 18.42 -1.96
C ASP A 175 0.14 18.80 -0.46
N GLN A 176 -0.61 18.12 0.42
CA GLN A 176 -0.64 18.48 1.84
C GLN A 176 0.68 18.22 2.57
N TYR A 177 1.38 17.15 2.23
CA TYR A 177 2.62 16.75 2.88
C TYR A 177 3.65 16.34 1.83
N PRO A 178 4.38 17.30 1.25
CA PRO A 178 5.36 17.01 0.21
C PRO A 178 6.52 16.16 0.75
N ILE A 179 6.84 15.09 0.04
CA ILE A 179 7.96 14.20 0.35
C ILE A 179 9.28 14.76 -0.19
N THR A 180 10.37 14.61 0.55
CA THR A 180 11.71 15.00 0.09
C THR A 180 12.26 14.03 -0.95
N LEU A 181 13.11 14.51 -1.86
CA LEU A 181 13.79 13.66 -2.84
C LEU A 181 14.64 12.56 -2.15
N GLY A 182 15.29 12.90 -1.03
CA GLY A 182 16.06 11.92 -0.24
C GLY A 182 15.20 10.76 0.22
N MET A 183 13.97 11.03 0.70
CA MET A 183 13.04 9.98 1.13
C MET A 183 12.51 9.16 -0.06
N VAL A 184 12.25 9.77 -1.21
CA VAL A 184 11.89 9.04 -2.44
C VAL A 184 13.00 8.05 -2.80
N ILE A 185 14.27 8.50 -2.80
CA ILE A 185 15.43 7.64 -3.10
C ILE A 185 15.55 6.50 -2.08
N ALA A 186 15.38 6.79 -0.78
CA ALA A 186 15.46 5.77 0.27
C ALA A 186 14.37 4.69 0.10
N GLN A 187 13.13 5.09 -0.22
CA GLN A 187 12.06 4.13 -0.49
C GLN A 187 12.31 3.30 -1.76
N VAL A 188 12.82 3.92 -2.84
CA VAL A 188 13.20 3.18 -4.06
C VAL A 188 14.29 2.15 -3.75
N GLN A 189 15.30 2.51 -2.96
CA GLN A 189 16.36 1.58 -2.54
C GLN A 189 15.80 0.41 -1.72
N ALA A 190 14.88 0.67 -0.80
CA ALA A 190 14.21 -0.37 -0.02
C ALA A 190 13.40 -1.32 -0.92
N ILE A 191 12.64 -0.78 -1.89
CA ILE A 191 11.87 -1.55 -2.88
C ILE A 191 12.80 -2.43 -3.73
N MET A 192 13.89 -1.86 -4.24
CA MET A 192 14.85 -2.59 -5.08
C MET A 192 15.57 -3.73 -4.34
N GLY A 193 15.69 -3.63 -3.01
CA GLY A 193 16.25 -4.68 -2.17
C GLY A 193 15.24 -5.72 -1.69
N HIS A 194 13.95 -5.58 -2.03
CA HIS A 194 12.90 -6.47 -1.54
C HIS A 194 12.81 -7.74 -2.37
N ASP A 195 12.89 -8.89 -1.69
CA ASP A 195 12.60 -10.21 -2.25
C ASP A 195 12.03 -11.14 -1.17
N THR A 196 10.77 -11.50 -1.33
CA THR A 196 10.05 -12.47 -0.52
C THR A 196 9.65 -13.72 -1.30
N SER A 197 9.98 -13.81 -2.59
CA SER A 197 9.49 -14.82 -3.52
C SER A 197 9.65 -16.27 -3.01
N GLU A 198 10.80 -16.60 -2.43
CA GLU A 198 11.09 -17.93 -1.88
C GLU A 198 10.40 -18.17 -0.51
N ARG A 199 9.92 -17.12 0.16
CA ARG A 199 9.34 -17.16 1.50
C ARG A 199 7.81 -17.08 1.52
N LEU A 200 7.16 -16.65 0.43
CA LEU A 200 5.70 -16.48 0.36
C LEU A 200 4.93 -17.77 0.65
N ALA A 201 5.51 -18.94 0.34
CA ALA A 201 4.92 -20.23 0.69
C ALA A 201 4.78 -20.48 2.21
N GLN A 202 5.42 -19.67 3.06
CA GLN A 202 5.32 -19.75 4.52
C GLN A 202 4.13 -18.91 5.06
N ILE A 203 3.52 -18.07 4.25
CA ILE A 203 2.33 -17.30 4.62
C ILE A 203 1.16 -18.27 4.76
N SER A 204 0.60 -18.38 5.97
CA SER A 204 -0.42 -19.35 6.32
C SER A 204 -1.79 -18.74 6.63
N MET A 205 -1.87 -17.44 6.88
CA MET A 205 -3.14 -16.77 7.11
C MET A 205 -3.92 -16.62 5.79
N PRO A 206 -5.26 -16.56 5.85
CA PRO A 206 -6.09 -16.28 4.67
C PRO A 206 -5.59 -15.03 3.94
N THR A 207 -5.31 -15.18 2.63
CA THR A 207 -4.73 -14.11 1.82
C THR A 207 -5.60 -13.79 0.60
N LEU A 208 -5.84 -12.51 0.38
CA LEU A 208 -6.48 -11.94 -0.80
C LEU A 208 -5.46 -11.08 -1.54
N VAL A 209 -5.28 -11.33 -2.82
CA VAL A 209 -4.51 -10.45 -3.72
C VAL A 209 -5.50 -9.67 -4.59
N VAL A 210 -5.39 -8.34 -4.61
CA VAL A 210 -6.22 -7.45 -5.45
C VAL A 210 -5.33 -6.69 -6.40
N HIS A 211 -5.61 -6.74 -7.69
CA HIS A 211 -4.81 -6.03 -8.69
C HIS A 211 -5.67 -5.45 -9.80
N GLY A 212 -5.33 -4.26 -10.27
CA GLY A 212 -5.96 -3.67 -11.44
C GLY A 212 -5.38 -4.23 -12.74
N SER A 213 -6.22 -4.67 -13.70
CA SER A 213 -5.72 -5.25 -14.96
C SER A 213 -5.03 -4.23 -15.88
N ALA A 214 -5.27 -2.94 -15.67
CA ALA A 214 -4.65 -1.83 -16.39
C ALA A 214 -3.54 -1.10 -15.59
N ASP A 215 -2.99 -1.73 -14.54
CA ASP A 215 -1.91 -1.18 -13.73
C ASP A 215 -0.63 -1.02 -14.57
N GLN A 216 -0.17 0.24 -14.69
CA GLN A 216 1.05 0.61 -15.43
C GLN A 216 2.27 0.75 -14.51
N ILE A 217 2.08 0.79 -13.19
CA ILE A 217 3.16 0.89 -12.20
C ILE A 217 3.71 -0.49 -11.88
N LEU A 218 2.85 -1.41 -11.45
CA LEU A 218 3.18 -2.81 -11.22
C LEU A 218 2.17 -3.67 -11.99
N VAL A 219 2.59 -4.25 -13.10
CA VAL A 219 1.69 -5.00 -13.99
C VAL A 219 1.00 -6.16 -13.27
N ALA A 220 -0.24 -6.46 -13.69
CA ALA A 220 -1.12 -7.44 -13.05
C ALA A 220 -0.50 -8.84 -12.88
N SER A 221 0.44 -9.23 -13.76
CA SER A 221 1.17 -10.50 -13.63
C SER A 221 1.97 -10.63 -12.31
N ASN A 222 2.32 -9.53 -11.65
CA ASN A 222 2.88 -9.58 -10.31
C ASN A 222 1.86 -10.06 -9.27
N GLY A 223 0.60 -9.61 -9.38
CA GLY A 223 -0.48 -10.09 -8.52
C GLY A 223 -0.76 -11.57 -8.76
N GLU A 224 -0.73 -12.04 -10.02
CA GLU A 224 -0.85 -13.46 -10.36
C GLU A 224 0.29 -14.28 -9.76
N LEU A 225 1.53 -13.78 -9.86
CA LEU A 225 2.71 -14.43 -9.28
C LEU A 225 2.58 -14.54 -7.75
N VAL A 226 2.28 -13.44 -7.07
CA VAL A 226 2.11 -13.42 -5.60
C VAL A 226 1.02 -14.38 -5.15
N ALA A 227 -0.15 -14.36 -5.82
CA ALA A 227 -1.24 -15.29 -5.50
C ALA A 227 -0.87 -16.75 -5.76
N GLY A 228 -0.07 -17.02 -6.80
CA GLY A 228 0.41 -18.38 -7.11
C GLY A 228 1.44 -18.93 -6.12
N LEU A 229 2.20 -18.05 -5.46
CA LEU A 229 3.23 -18.43 -4.48
C LEU A 229 2.69 -18.60 -3.05
N ILE A 230 1.56 -17.99 -2.71
CA ILE A 230 0.94 -18.08 -1.37
C ILE A 230 -0.11 -19.19 -1.37
N PRO A 231 0.05 -20.25 -0.54
CA PRO A 231 -0.91 -21.34 -0.48
C PRO A 231 -2.34 -20.86 -0.13
N GLY A 232 -3.31 -21.20 -0.97
CA GLY A 232 -4.71 -20.85 -0.75
C GLY A 232 -5.07 -19.36 -0.95
N ALA A 233 -4.16 -18.55 -1.46
CA ALA A 233 -4.46 -17.17 -1.76
C ALA A 233 -5.53 -17.06 -2.86
N ARG A 234 -6.46 -16.11 -2.68
CA ARG A 234 -7.46 -15.73 -3.69
C ARG A 234 -6.95 -14.52 -4.47
N LEU A 235 -7.08 -14.56 -5.79
CA LEU A 235 -6.79 -13.41 -6.66
C LEU A 235 -8.08 -12.77 -7.14
N GLU A 236 -8.14 -11.46 -7.07
CA GLU A 236 -9.19 -10.62 -7.66
C GLU A 236 -8.55 -9.62 -8.63
N LEU A 237 -8.77 -9.81 -9.92
CA LEU A 237 -8.36 -8.86 -10.96
C LEU A 237 -9.51 -7.89 -11.25
N LEU A 238 -9.28 -6.61 -11.02
CA LEU A 238 -10.25 -5.54 -11.30
C LEU A 238 -10.06 -5.07 -12.76
N ASP A 239 -11.01 -5.42 -13.62
CA ASP A 239 -10.88 -5.18 -15.04
C ASP A 239 -10.89 -3.70 -15.42
N GLY A 240 -9.91 -3.28 -16.24
CA GLY A 240 -9.74 -1.91 -16.72
C GLY A 240 -9.35 -0.90 -15.66
N VAL A 241 -8.91 -1.33 -14.48
CA VAL A 241 -8.55 -0.49 -13.31
C VAL A 241 -7.04 -0.37 -13.19
N GLY A 242 -6.53 0.79 -12.78
CA GLY A 242 -5.10 1.07 -12.61
C GLY A 242 -4.54 0.68 -11.23
N HIS A 243 -3.36 1.23 -10.93
CA HIS A 243 -2.61 0.96 -9.69
C HIS A 243 -3.36 1.42 -8.43
N LEU A 244 -3.94 2.62 -8.47
CA LEU A 244 -4.77 3.16 -7.37
C LEU A 244 -6.22 2.66 -7.48
N PHE A 245 -6.39 1.35 -7.58
CA PHE A 245 -7.69 0.70 -7.73
C PHE A 245 -8.70 1.10 -6.65
N PHE A 246 -8.24 1.45 -5.48
CA PHE A 246 -9.07 1.88 -4.35
C PHE A 246 -9.58 3.33 -4.50
N TRP A 247 -8.99 4.14 -5.37
CA TRP A 247 -9.56 5.42 -5.82
C TRP A 247 -10.64 5.22 -6.89
N GLU A 248 -10.45 4.23 -7.77
CA GLU A 248 -11.38 3.96 -8.87
C GLU A 248 -12.63 3.18 -8.42
N GLN A 249 -12.46 2.24 -7.49
CA GLN A 249 -13.51 1.34 -7.02
C GLN A 249 -13.54 1.19 -5.48
N PRO A 250 -13.69 2.29 -4.72
CA PRO A 250 -13.57 2.26 -3.25
C PRO A 250 -14.57 1.31 -2.57
N GLU A 251 -15.84 1.32 -2.99
CA GLU A 251 -16.89 0.45 -2.43
C GLU A 251 -16.61 -1.04 -2.71
N ARG A 252 -16.15 -1.37 -3.93
CA ARG A 252 -15.81 -2.75 -4.28
C ARG A 252 -14.62 -3.25 -3.47
N VAL A 253 -13.59 -2.42 -3.29
CA VAL A 253 -12.41 -2.77 -2.49
C VAL A 253 -12.80 -3.00 -1.03
N ALA A 254 -13.59 -2.11 -0.44
CA ALA A 254 -14.07 -2.28 0.94
C ALA A 254 -14.89 -3.56 1.09
N GLN A 255 -15.79 -3.85 0.14
CA GLN A 255 -16.55 -5.10 0.12
C GLN A 255 -15.64 -6.33 0.07
N LEU A 256 -14.64 -6.35 -0.81
CA LEU A 256 -13.69 -7.47 -0.94
C LEU A 256 -12.93 -7.73 0.37
N VAL A 257 -12.47 -6.67 1.04
CA VAL A 257 -11.76 -6.75 2.33
C VAL A 257 -12.69 -7.29 3.42
N ALA A 258 -13.93 -6.79 3.50
CA ALA A 258 -14.91 -7.23 4.49
C ALA A 258 -15.33 -8.71 4.26
N GLU A 259 -15.62 -9.10 3.03
CA GLU A 259 -15.93 -10.50 2.66
C GLU A 259 -14.77 -11.43 3.01
N HIS A 260 -13.52 -10.99 2.76
CA HIS A 260 -12.33 -11.76 3.08
C HIS A 260 -12.16 -11.95 4.59
N ALA A 261 -12.36 -10.91 5.38
CA ALA A 261 -12.30 -10.99 6.85
C ALA A 261 -13.38 -11.91 7.43
N VAL A 262 -14.61 -11.88 6.88
CA VAL A 262 -15.70 -12.76 7.32
C VAL A 262 -15.42 -14.23 6.96
N ALA A 263 -14.95 -14.50 5.75
CA ALA A 263 -14.66 -15.86 5.29
C ALA A 263 -13.55 -16.54 6.11
N ALA A 264 -12.63 -15.78 6.68
CA ALA A 264 -11.54 -16.28 7.52
C ALA A 264 -11.99 -16.76 8.92
N ARG A 265 -13.23 -16.43 9.34
CA ARG A 265 -13.82 -16.84 10.63
C ARG A 265 -14.57 -18.16 10.53
N ALA A 266 -14.90 -18.61 9.31
CA ALA A 266 -15.68 -19.83 9.05
C ALA A 266 -14.77 -21.06 8.91
#